data_5ab2ebb25203b3de312a06f51a0759d9
#
_entry.id   5ab2ebb25203b3de312a06f51a0759d9
#
_cell.length_a   1.000
_cell.length_b   1.000
_cell.length_c   1.000
_cell.angle_alpha   90.00
_cell.angle_beta   90.00
_cell.angle_gamma   90.00
#
_symmetry.space_group_name_H-M   'P 1'
#
loop_
_entity.id
_entity.type
_entity.pdbx_description
1 polymer ?
#
loop_
_entity_poly.entity_id
_entity_poly.type
_entity_poly.pdbx_seq_one_letter_code
_entity_poly.pdbx_strand_id
1 'polypeptide(L)'
;MLLSEQFYQTEKTGYLNEQFRLFHLKDQTRKEFSYHYHDFHKVVIFISGKAAYHIEGKAYQLKPWDILLVNRHAIHRPEIDPSVPYERFILWIQNDIPWQELLKCFQKANDRSYNLVRLNSALQEKMKDILFELENSAKSDEYGREILTQSLFLQFMVYLNRIFLEKQYIFDKKSYTFDSQIASILQYINHNLKEDLSVETLSARYYVSKYLSLIHI
;
A
#
# COMPACT_ATOMS: atom_id res chain seq x y z
N MET A 1 -33.73 3.38 -22.28
CA MET A 1 -33.17 3.74 -20.95
C MET A 1 -31.74 3.28 -20.95
N LEU A 2 -30.83 4.16 -21.34
CA LEU A 2 -29.40 3.89 -21.50
C LEU A 2 -28.77 3.88 -20.11
N LEU A 3 -28.35 2.72 -19.66
CA LEU A 3 -27.47 2.58 -18.49
C LEU A 3 -26.11 3.18 -18.86
N SER A 4 -25.76 4.28 -18.21
CA SER A 4 -24.44 4.88 -18.32
C SER A 4 -23.40 3.89 -17.82
N GLU A 5 -22.59 3.35 -18.73
CA GLU A 5 -21.42 2.57 -18.43
C GLU A 5 -20.40 3.47 -17.70
N GLN A 6 -20.38 3.39 -16.38
CA GLN A 6 -19.25 3.94 -15.61
C GLN A 6 -18.06 3.00 -15.79
N PHE A 7 -17.20 3.35 -16.71
CA PHE A 7 -15.87 2.73 -16.83
C PHE A 7 -15.07 3.11 -15.58
N TYR A 8 -14.81 2.15 -14.71
CA TYR A 8 -13.83 2.30 -13.64
C TYR A 8 -12.43 2.26 -14.26
N GLN A 9 -11.93 3.42 -14.70
CA GLN A 9 -10.54 3.55 -15.10
C GLN A 9 -9.67 3.50 -13.84
N THR A 10 -8.65 2.65 -13.84
CA THR A 10 -7.60 2.69 -12.83
C THR A 10 -6.79 3.96 -13.04
N GLU A 11 -6.94 4.94 -12.16
CA GLU A 11 -6.33 6.25 -12.32
C GLU A 11 -5.03 6.37 -11.51
N LYS A 12 -4.02 7.02 -12.10
CA LYS A 12 -2.89 7.52 -11.34
C LYS A 12 -3.37 8.62 -10.41
N THR A 13 -3.15 8.46 -9.10
CA THR A 13 -3.54 9.44 -8.10
C THR A 13 -2.35 9.93 -7.29
N GLY A 14 -2.35 11.23 -6.98
CA GLY A 14 -1.32 11.87 -6.16
C GLY A 14 -0.01 12.14 -6.90
N TYR A 15 0.67 13.17 -6.45
CA TYR A 15 1.98 13.60 -6.94
C TYR A 15 2.89 13.87 -5.75
N LEU A 16 4.15 13.43 -5.85
CA LEU A 16 5.16 13.62 -4.83
C LEU A 16 6.39 14.32 -5.45
N ASN A 17 6.65 15.54 -5.03
CA ASN A 17 7.76 16.37 -5.53
C ASN A 17 8.93 16.46 -4.54
N GLU A 18 8.85 15.74 -3.44
CA GLU A 18 9.85 15.64 -2.37
C GLU A 18 10.26 14.19 -2.14
N GLN A 19 11.37 13.94 -1.46
CA GLN A 19 11.88 12.59 -1.24
C GLN A 19 10.87 11.69 -0.51
N PHE A 20 10.16 12.24 0.46
CA PHE A 20 9.08 11.58 1.19
C PHE A 20 8.10 12.59 1.78
N ARG A 21 6.88 12.13 2.07
CA ARG A 21 5.85 12.92 2.76
C ARG A 21 5.07 12.04 3.72
N LEU A 22 4.91 12.51 4.96
CA LEU A 22 4.10 11.87 5.98
C LEU A 22 2.74 12.57 6.12
N PHE A 23 1.69 11.77 6.21
CA PHE A 23 0.34 12.20 6.53
C PHE A 23 -0.16 11.43 7.74
N HIS A 24 -0.82 12.10 8.68
CA HIS A 24 -1.65 11.49 9.70
C HIS A 24 -3.10 11.87 9.43
N LEU A 25 -3.93 10.89 9.11
CA LEU A 25 -5.31 11.11 8.67
C LEU A 25 -6.26 10.34 9.58
N LYS A 26 -7.30 11.07 10.02
CA LYS A 26 -8.43 10.51 10.75
C LYS A 26 -9.71 11.07 10.15
N ASP A 27 -10.46 10.22 9.51
CA ASP A 27 -11.70 10.62 8.87
C ASP A 27 -12.77 9.54 9.04
N GLN A 28 -14.02 9.94 8.84
CA GLN A 28 -15.18 9.06 8.84
C GLN A 28 -16.01 9.41 7.62
N THR A 29 -15.62 8.87 6.48
CA THR A 29 -16.26 9.18 5.22
C THR A 29 -16.94 7.95 4.62
N ARG A 30 -18.07 8.16 3.92
CA ARG A 30 -18.71 7.13 3.10
C ARG A 30 -18.12 7.07 1.69
N LYS A 31 -16.87 7.50 1.54
CA LYS A 31 -16.21 7.50 0.25
C LYS A 31 -15.81 6.08 -0.14
N GLU A 32 -16.29 5.62 -1.26
CA GLU A 32 -15.75 4.44 -1.93
C GLU A 32 -14.45 4.83 -2.65
N PHE A 33 -13.43 4.03 -2.45
CA PHE A 33 -12.15 4.22 -3.12
C PHE A 33 -12.09 3.31 -4.34
N SER A 34 -11.91 3.89 -5.50
CA SER A 34 -11.61 3.14 -6.72
C SER A 34 -10.23 2.53 -6.67
N TYR A 35 -9.99 1.47 -7.44
CA TYR A 35 -8.64 0.97 -7.68
C TYR A 35 -7.81 2.05 -8.37
N HIS A 36 -6.61 2.26 -7.86
CA HIS A 36 -5.69 3.26 -8.36
C HIS A 36 -4.23 2.83 -8.13
N TYR A 37 -3.30 3.58 -8.71
CA TYR A 37 -1.87 3.38 -8.52
C TYR A 37 -1.14 4.74 -8.38
N HIS A 38 0.10 4.68 -7.91
CA HIS A 38 1.00 5.83 -7.80
C HIS A 38 2.33 5.51 -8.46
N ASP A 39 3.10 6.53 -8.82
CA ASP A 39 4.48 6.39 -9.31
C ASP A 39 5.53 6.47 -8.18
N PHE A 40 5.10 6.44 -6.94
CA PHE A 40 5.90 6.40 -5.72
C PHE A 40 5.52 5.19 -4.84
N HIS A 41 6.39 4.84 -3.89
CA HIS A 41 6.10 3.83 -2.89
C HIS A 41 5.26 4.41 -1.75
N LYS A 42 4.46 3.57 -1.11
CA LYS A 42 3.58 3.99 -0.03
C LYS A 42 3.66 3.00 1.13
N VAL A 43 3.89 3.51 2.34
CA VAL A 43 3.69 2.76 3.58
C VAL A 43 2.40 3.24 4.21
N VAL A 44 1.49 2.32 4.54
CA VAL A 44 0.27 2.63 5.29
C VAL A 44 0.38 1.99 6.64
N ILE A 45 0.26 2.76 7.71
CA ILE A 45 0.23 2.28 9.10
C ILE A 45 -1.19 2.48 9.60
N PHE A 46 -1.90 1.38 9.82
CA PHE A 46 -3.28 1.39 10.29
C PHE A 46 -3.33 1.57 11.81
N ILE A 47 -4.04 2.58 12.31
CA ILE A 47 -4.12 2.89 13.72
C ILE A 47 -5.43 2.40 14.33
N SER A 48 -6.55 2.82 13.75
CA SER A 48 -7.87 2.45 14.27
C SER A 48 -8.94 2.47 13.18
N GLY A 49 -10.06 1.81 13.46
CA GLY A 49 -11.17 1.66 12.55
C GLY A 49 -11.42 0.21 12.17
N LYS A 50 -12.09 0.01 11.04
CA LYS A 50 -12.32 -1.31 10.46
C LYS A 50 -12.10 -1.21 8.95
N ALA A 51 -11.05 -1.85 8.47
CA ALA A 51 -10.63 -1.74 7.09
C ALA A 51 -9.99 -3.03 6.56
N ALA A 52 -10.23 -3.28 5.28
CA ALA A 52 -9.43 -4.15 4.46
C ALA A 52 -8.62 -3.31 3.46
N TYR A 53 -7.52 -3.84 2.98
CA TYR A 53 -6.69 -3.17 1.98
C TYR A 53 -6.38 -4.13 0.84
N HIS A 54 -6.82 -3.78 -0.35
CA HIS A 54 -6.61 -4.58 -1.55
C HIS A 54 -5.33 -4.16 -2.24
N ILE A 55 -4.45 -5.11 -2.51
CA ILE A 55 -3.18 -4.90 -3.23
C ILE A 55 -2.97 -6.09 -4.17
N GLU A 56 -2.91 -5.84 -5.48
CA GLU A 56 -2.57 -6.87 -6.47
C GLU A 56 -3.38 -8.18 -6.27
N GLY A 57 -4.70 -8.07 -6.19
CA GLY A 57 -5.61 -9.22 -6.03
C GLY A 57 -5.65 -9.84 -4.63
N LYS A 58 -4.99 -9.25 -3.63
CA LYS A 58 -5.07 -9.68 -2.22
C LYS A 58 -5.80 -8.68 -1.38
N ALA A 59 -6.70 -9.13 -0.52
CA ALA A 59 -7.41 -8.33 0.45
C ALA A 59 -6.88 -8.61 1.86
N TYR A 60 -6.15 -7.68 2.43
CA TYR A 60 -5.58 -7.76 3.77
C TYR A 60 -6.56 -7.20 4.80
N GLN A 61 -6.98 -8.04 5.77
CA GLN A 61 -7.77 -7.57 6.92
C GLN A 61 -6.84 -6.92 7.96
N LEU A 62 -7.02 -5.63 8.18
CA LEU A 62 -6.11 -4.85 9.02
C LEU A 62 -6.46 -4.96 10.50
N LYS A 63 -5.41 -5.03 11.31
CA LYS A 63 -5.45 -4.87 12.77
C LYS A 63 -4.67 -3.60 13.16
N PRO A 64 -5.00 -2.98 14.30
CA PRO A 64 -4.26 -1.81 14.77
C PRO A 64 -2.74 -2.03 14.74
N TRP A 65 -2.02 -1.05 14.18
CA TRP A 65 -0.57 -1.03 13.97
C TRP A 65 -0.04 -1.99 12.92
N ASP A 66 -0.90 -2.58 12.10
CA ASP A 66 -0.46 -3.24 10.88
C ASP A 66 0.17 -2.21 9.92
N ILE A 67 1.26 -2.60 9.29
CA ILE A 67 1.96 -1.81 8.28
C ILE A 67 1.82 -2.49 6.93
N LEU A 68 1.41 -1.74 5.91
CA LEU A 68 1.33 -2.22 4.53
C LEU A 68 2.39 -1.57 3.67
N LEU A 69 3.06 -2.37 2.87
CA LEU A 69 4.02 -1.96 1.85
C LEU A 69 3.33 -1.97 0.48
N VAL A 70 3.07 -0.81 -0.07
CA VAL A 70 2.46 -0.65 -1.40
C VAL A 70 3.54 -0.17 -2.37
N ASN A 71 3.91 -1.03 -3.31
CA ASN A 71 4.89 -0.69 -4.33
C ASN A 71 4.39 0.40 -5.28
N ARG A 72 5.31 1.17 -5.81
CA ARG A 72 5.00 2.02 -6.97
C ARG A 72 4.33 1.18 -8.06
N HIS A 73 3.35 1.74 -8.71
CA HIS A 73 2.53 1.13 -9.77
C HIS A 73 1.67 -0.06 -9.33
N ALA A 74 1.75 -0.53 -8.08
CA ALA A 74 0.86 -1.56 -7.59
C ALA A 74 -0.58 -1.07 -7.54
N ILE A 75 -1.48 -1.81 -8.14
CA ILE A 75 -2.92 -1.52 -8.15
C ILE A 75 -3.48 -1.82 -6.76
N HIS A 76 -4.10 -0.84 -6.14
CA HIS A 76 -4.59 -0.98 -4.77
C HIS A 76 -5.79 -0.08 -4.46
N ARG A 77 -6.52 -0.42 -3.40
CA ARG A 77 -7.55 0.41 -2.79
C ARG A 77 -7.75 0.06 -1.32
N PRO A 78 -8.09 1.00 -0.45
CA PRO A 78 -8.67 0.71 0.85
C PRO A 78 -10.16 0.37 0.68
N GLU A 79 -10.65 -0.53 1.53
CA GLU A 79 -12.07 -0.80 1.76
C GLU A 79 -12.33 -0.53 3.24
N ILE A 80 -13.10 0.48 3.56
CA ILE A 80 -13.30 0.98 4.92
C ILE A 80 -14.77 0.86 5.33
N ASP A 81 -15.00 0.51 6.59
CA ASP A 81 -16.32 0.57 7.21
C ASP A 81 -16.60 2.02 7.66
N PRO A 82 -17.53 2.73 7.04
CA PRO A 82 -17.81 4.13 7.34
C PRO A 82 -18.51 4.33 8.69
N SER A 83 -18.90 3.26 9.38
CA SER A 83 -19.58 3.34 10.68
C SER A 83 -18.62 3.75 11.81
N VAL A 84 -17.31 3.60 11.62
CA VAL A 84 -16.27 3.93 12.60
C VAL A 84 -15.19 4.81 11.98
N PRO A 85 -14.58 5.73 12.77
CA PRO A 85 -13.47 6.54 12.27
C PRO A 85 -12.32 5.68 11.79
N TYR A 86 -11.73 6.02 10.65
CA TYR A 86 -10.57 5.37 10.07
C TYR A 86 -9.33 6.24 10.26
N GLU A 87 -8.42 5.78 11.10
CA GLU A 87 -7.18 6.50 11.44
C GLU A 87 -5.97 5.74 10.93
N ARG A 88 -5.06 6.44 10.25
CA ARG A 88 -3.85 5.87 9.66
C ARG A 88 -2.77 6.91 9.48
N PHE A 89 -1.52 6.46 9.53
CA PHE A 89 -0.41 7.19 8.91
C PHE A 89 -0.21 6.69 7.47
N ILE A 90 0.18 7.60 6.61
CA ILE A 90 0.58 7.29 5.23
C ILE A 90 1.91 7.98 4.97
N LEU A 91 2.91 7.20 4.58
CA LEU A 91 4.21 7.69 4.18
C LEU A 91 4.38 7.44 2.67
N TRP A 92 4.48 8.50 1.89
CA TRP A 92 4.84 8.45 0.48
C TRP A 92 6.33 8.58 0.33
N ILE A 93 6.95 7.80 -0.57
CA ILE A 93 8.40 7.72 -0.74
C ILE A 93 8.71 7.67 -2.22
N GLN A 94 9.51 8.64 -2.70
CA GLN A 94 9.97 8.65 -4.08
C GLN A 94 10.82 7.41 -4.40
N ASN A 95 10.82 7.01 -5.67
CA ASN A 95 11.63 5.87 -6.11
C ASN A 95 13.11 6.22 -6.26
N ASP A 96 13.43 7.47 -6.53
CA ASP A 96 14.78 7.96 -6.82
C ASP A 96 15.46 8.65 -5.61
N ILE A 97 15.07 8.24 -4.38
CA ILE A 97 15.75 8.71 -3.17
C ILE A 97 17.23 8.31 -3.16
N PRO A 98 18.12 9.12 -2.54
CA PRO A 98 19.56 8.81 -2.49
C PRO A 98 19.90 7.47 -1.83
N TRP A 99 19.04 7.02 -0.93
CA TRP A 99 19.22 5.78 -0.14
C TRP A 99 18.41 4.63 -0.70
N GLN A 100 18.73 4.17 -1.90
CA GLN A 100 18.02 3.10 -2.61
C GLN A 100 17.87 1.80 -1.80
N GLU A 101 18.78 1.56 -0.88
CA GLU A 101 18.74 0.39 0.02
C GLU A 101 17.50 0.37 0.92
N LEU A 102 16.93 1.54 1.23
CA LEU A 102 15.70 1.65 2.03
C LEU A 102 14.45 1.15 1.28
N LEU A 103 14.54 0.95 -0.02
CA LEU A 103 13.44 0.43 -0.84
C LEU A 103 13.45 -1.11 -0.95
N LYS A 104 14.44 -1.80 -0.37
CA LYS A 104 14.57 -3.26 -0.42
C LYS A 104 13.36 -3.99 0.16
N CYS A 105 12.72 -3.46 1.20
CA CYS A 105 11.49 -4.05 1.77
C CYS A 105 10.35 -4.10 0.74
N PHE A 106 10.21 -3.10 -0.10
CA PHE A 106 9.20 -3.08 -1.17
C PHE A 106 9.51 -4.12 -2.26
N GLN A 107 10.77 -4.20 -2.70
CA GLN A 107 11.19 -5.22 -3.67
C GLN A 107 10.90 -6.63 -3.12
N LYS A 108 11.25 -6.88 -1.86
CA LYS A 108 11.01 -8.17 -1.22
C LYS A 108 9.53 -8.44 -0.94
N ALA A 109 8.71 -7.43 -0.69
CA ALA A 109 7.27 -7.58 -0.59
C ALA A 109 6.67 -8.08 -1.92
N ASN A 110 7.15 -7.53 -3.04
CA ASN A 110 6.79 -7.95 -4.38
C ASN A 110 7.23 -9.39 -4.66
N ASP A 111 8.52 -9.72 -4.43
CA ASP A 111 9.07 -11.07 -4.64
C ASP A 111 8.32 -12.14 -3.83
N ARG A 112 7.95 -11.82 -2.60
CA ARG A 112 7.20 -12.72 -1.71
C ARG A 112 5.70 -12.70 -1.96
N SER A 113 5.24 -11.79 -2.78
CA SER A 113 3.81 -11.53 -2.96
C SER A 113 3.08 -11.35 -1.62
N TYR A 114 3.70 -10.65 -0.67
CA TYR A 114 3.16 -10.40 0.68
C TYR A 114 3.53 -9.01 1.18
N ASN A 115 2.51 -8.20 1.46
CA ASN A 115 2.66 -6.75 1.68
C ASN A 115 2.46 -6.34 3.15
N LEU A 116 1.99 -7.26 4.01
CA LEU A 116 1.62 -6.94 5.38
C LEU A 116 2.79 -7.18 6.35
N VAL A 117 3.06 -6.19 7.20
CA VAL A 117 4.02 -6.28 8.32
C VAL A 117 3.22 -6.12 9.61
N ARG A 118 2.95 -7.23 10.29
CA ARG A 118 2.31 -7.26 11.60
C ARG A 118 3.36 -7.45 12.68
N LEU A 119 3.43 -6.51 13.61
CA LEU A 119 4.48 -6.46 14.61
C LEU A 119 4.06 -7.14 15.92
N ASN A 120 5.05 -7.68 16.65
CA ASN A 120 4.86 -7.97 18.06
C ASN A 120 4.86 -6.66 18.88
N SER A 121 4.43 -6.71 20.13
CA SER A 121 4.26 -5.52 20.98
C SER A 121 5.55 -4.70 21.15
N ALA A 122 6.70 -5.34 21.31
CA ALA A 122 7.97 -4.63 21.51
C ALA A 122 8.42 -3.85 20.27
N LEU A 123 8.34 -4.47 19.09
CA LEU A 123 8.66 -3.81 17.83
C LEU A 123 7.61 -2.74 17.48
N GLN A 124 6.35 -2.99 17.84
CA GLN A 124 5.27 -2.02 17.63
C GLN A 124 5.53 -0.74 18.44
N GLU A 125 5.84 -0.82 19.73
CA GLU A 125 6.14 0.37 20.56
C GLU A 125 7.33 1.16 19.96
N LYS A 126 8.41 0.48 19.60
CA LYS A 126 9.57 1.12 18.98
C LYS A 126 9.22 1.86 17.68
N MET A 127 8.41 1.25 16.82
CA MET A 127 8.01 1.87 15.55
C MET A 127 7.04 3.04 15.78
N LYS A 128 6.20 2.96 16.81
CA LYS A 128 5.32 4.06 17.24
C LYS A 128 6.12 5.28 17.67
N ASP A 129 7.09 5.11 18.57
CA ASP A 129 7.90 6.20 19.09
C ASP A 129 8.56 6.97 17.96
N ILE A 130 9.22 6.25 17.02
CA ILE A 130 9.87 6.88 15.87
C ILE A 130 8.84 7.61 14.98
N LEU A 131 7.67 7.01 14.76
CA LEU A 131 6.65 7.58 13.89
C LEU A 131 6.05 8.88 14.46
N PHE A 132 5.78 8.91 15.77
CA PHE A 132 5.28 10.10 16.44
C PHE A 132 6.35 11.19 16.54
N GLU A 133 7.61 10.85 16.78
CA GLU A 133 8.71 11.80 16.73
C GLU A 133 8.88 12.40 15.33
N LEU A 134 8.76 11.55 14.29
CA LEU A 134 8.79 12.00 12.89
C LEU A 134 7.64 12.97 12.59
N GLU A 135 6.43 12.68 13.05
CA GLU A 135 5.27 13.54 12.89
C GLU A 135 5.48 14.88 13.60
N ASN A 136 5.93 14.86 14.85
CA ASN A 136 6.17 16.05 15.65
C ASN A 136 7.26 16.93 15.03
N SER A 137 8.39 16.30 14.63
CA SER A 137 9.48 17.02 13.96
C SER A 137 9.02 17.66 12.66
N ALA A 138 8.23 16.94 11.83
CA ALA A 138 7.74 17.47 10.56
C ALA A 138 6.79 18.68 10.72
N LYS A 139 6.11 18.80 11.87
CA LYS A 139 5.21 19.91 12.21
C LYS A 139 5.87 21.04 12.99
N SER A 140 7.09 20.84 13.48
CA SER A 140 7.83 21.81 14.30
C SER A 140 8.38 22.95 13.43
N ASP A 141 8.58 24.11 14.05
CA ASP A 141 9.30 25.25 13.47
C ASP A 141 10.68 25.44 14.12
N GLU A 142 11.15 24.44 14.90
CA GLU A 142 12.40 24.53 15.64
C GLU A 142 13.63 24.39 14.72
N TYR A 143 14.75 24.87 15.23
CA TYR A 143 16.05 24.77 14.56
C TYR A 143 16.41 23.31 14.23
N GLY A 144 16.82 23.06 12.99
CA GLY A 144 17.24 21.74 12.55
C GLY A 144 16.08 20.79 12.22
N ARG A 145 14.82 21.27 12.18
CA ARG A 145 13.62 20.48 11.84
C ARG A 145 13.82 19.56 10.65
N GLU A 146 14.33 20.10 9.54
CA GLU A 146 14.47 19.32 8.29
C GLU A 146 15.47 18.17 8.46
N ILE A 147 16.59 18.42 9.14
CA ILE A 147 17.63 17.40 9.42
C ILE A 147 17.07 16.33 10.34
N LEU A 148 16.35 16.74 11.40
CA LEU A 148 15.75 15.79 12.36
C LEU A 148 14.67 14.96 11.68
N THR A 149 13.77 15.58 10.93
CA THR A 149 12.71 14.88 10.18
C THR A 149 13.31 13.86 9.21
N GLN A 150 14.35 14.25 8.47
CA GLN A 150 15.05 13.32 7.58
C GLN A 150 15.71 12.17 8.34
N SER A 151 16.38 12.45 9.47
CA SER A 151 17.03 11.42 10.29
C SER A 151 16.02 10.41 10.84
N LEU A 152 14.87 10.87 11.32
CA LEU A 152 13.79 10.03 11.82
C LEU A 152 13.13 9.19 10.70
N PHE A 153 12.96 9.76 9.51
CA PHE A 153 12.54 9.01 8.33
C PHE A 153 13.52 7.88 8.00
N LEU A 154 14.81 8.18 7.95
CA LEU A 154 15.85 7.17 7.68
C LEU A 154 15.82 6.07 8.74
N GLN A 155 15.72 6.45 10.01
CA GLN A 155 15.63 5.52 11.13
C GLN A 155 14.41 4.61 11.01
N PHE A 156 13.22 5.17 10.74
CA PHE A 156 11.99 4.42 10.51
C PHE A 156 12.18 3.39 9.39
N MET A 157 12.69 3.82 8.24
CA MET A 157 12.88 2.96 7.08
C MET A 157 13.93 1.87 7.31
N VAL A 158 15.01 2.14 8.04
CA VAL A 158 16.02 1.13 8.41
C VAL A 158 15.37 0.04 9.26
N TYR A 159 14.60 0.41 10.30
CA TYR A 159 13.92 -0.58 11.14
C TYR A 159 12.87 -1.37 10.36
N LEU A 160 12.08 -0.72 9.52
CA LEU A 160 11.09 -1.38 8.68
C LEU A 160 11.76 -2.42 7.76
N ASN A 161 12.90 -2.06 7.13
CA ASN A 161 13.67 -2.99 6.31
C ASN A 161 14.20 -4.17 7.12
N ARG A 162 14.83 -3.94 8.28
CA ARG A 162 15.33 -5.02 9.15
C ARG A 162 14.21 -5.99 9.51
N ILE A 163 13.09 -5.45 10.02
CA ILE A 163 11.93 -6.25 10.40
C ILE A 163 11.45 -7.11 9.22
N PHE A 164 11.33 -6.52 8.04
CA PHE A 164 10.78 -7.21 6.88
C PHE A 164 11.77 -8.20 6.25
N LEU A 165 13.02 -7.82 6.09
CA LEU A 165 14.06 -8.66 5.47
C LEU A 165 14.41 -9.86 6.34
N GLU A 166 14.52 -9.65 7.65
CA GLU A 166 14.85 -10.68 8.65
C GLU A 166 13.60 -11.49 9.11
N LYS A 167 12.44 -11.20 8.55
CA LYS A 167 11.16 -11.87 8.87
C LYS A 167 10.76 -11.78 10.36
N GLN A 168 11.06 -10.66 11.01
CA GLN A 168 10.70 -10.39 12.39
C GLN A 168 9.23 -9.99 12.58
N TYR A 169 8.38 -10.19 11.60
CA TYR A 169 6.96 -9.91 11.62
C TYR A 169 6.14 -11.20 11.75
N ILE A 170 4.92 -11.05 12.26
CA ILE A 170 3.98 -12.16 12.42
C ILE A 170 3.38 -12.47 11.04
N PHE A 171 3.73 -13.63 10.48
CA PHE A 171 3.11 -14.11 9.26
C PHE A 171 1.83 -14.88 9.58
N ASP A 172 0.69 -14.34 9.19
CA ASP A 172 -0.62 -14.94 9.40
C ASP A 172 -1.30 -15.16 8.03
N LYS A 173 -1.37 -16.42 7.58
CA LYS A 173 -2.03 -16.81 6.33
C LYS A 173 -3.51 -16.45 6.28
N LYS A 174 -4.16 -16.28 7.45
CA LYS A 174 -5.56 -15.88 7.54
C LYS A 174 -5.74 -14.36 7.47
N SER A 175 -4.64 -13.60 7.46
CA SER A 175 -4.70 -12.13 7.41
C SER A 175 -5.13 -11.59 6.05
N TYR A 176 -5.13 -12.41 5.01
CA TYR A 176 -5.57 -12.00 3.68
C TYR A 176 -6.37 -13.10 2.98
N THR A 177 -7.28 -12.67 2.15
CA THR A 177 -7.93 -13.51 1.14
C THR A 177 -7.24 -13.28 -0.20
N PHE A 178 -7.18 -14.31 -1.01
CA PHE A 178 -6.51 -14.31 -2.28
C PHE A 178 -7.48 -14.74 -3.37
N ASP A 179 -7.69 -13.86 -4.31
CA ASP A 179 -8.35 -14.23 -5.56
C ASP A 179 -7.28 -14.78 -6.51
N SER A 180 -7.17 -16.11 -6.53
CA SER A 180 -6.16 -16.81 -7.33
C SER A 180 -6.33 -16.54 -8.84
N GLN A 181 -7.54 -16.26 -9.28
CA GLN A 181 -7.84 -15.99 -10.67
C GLN A 181 -7.34 -14.61 -11.09
N ILE A 182 -7.63 -13.58 -10.28
CA ILE A 182 -7.12 -12.21 -10.51
C ILE A 182 -5.59 -12.19 -10.45
N ALA A 183 -4.99 -12.84 -9.47
CA ALA A 183 -3.53 -12.89 -9.37
C ALA A 183 -2.88 -13.58 -10.57
N SER A 184 -3.48 -14.65 -11.08
CA SER A 184 -2.98 -15.36 -12.28
C SER A 184 -3.09 -14.45 -13.52
N ILE A 185 -4.14 -13.66 -13.64
CA ILE A 185 -4.32 -12.69 -14.72
C ILE A 185 -3.25 -11.59 -14.64
N LEU A 186 -3.05 -10.99 -13.47
CA LEU A 186 -2.04 -9.97 -13.25
C LEU A 186 -0.63 -10.49 -13.52
N GLN A 187 -0.33 -11.71 -13.07
CA GLN A 187 0.94 -12.36 -13.35
C GLN A 187 1.15 -12.59 -14.85
N TYR A 188 0.12 -13.05 -15.56
CA TYR A 188 0.17 -13.22 -17.01
C TYR A 188 0.43 -11.90 -17.72
N ILE A 189 -0.31 -10.84 -17.37
CA ILE A 189 -0.13 -9.50 -17.93
C ILE A 189 1.32 -9.04 -17.76
N ASN A 190 1.86 -9.14 -16.53
CA ASN A 190 3.22 -8.69 -16.23
C ASN A 190 4.30 -9.46 -17.00
N HIS A 191 4.09 -10.73 -17.33
CA HIS A 191 5.05 -11.53 -18.10
C HIS A 191 4.90 -11.39 -19.61
N ASN A 192 3.76 -10.90 -20.09
CA ASN A 192 3.43 -10.90 -21.52
C ASN A 192 3.08 -9.49 -22.06
N LEU A 193 3.70 -8.44 -21.50
CA LEU A 193 3.43 -7.04 -21.90
C LEU A 193 3.63 -6.74 -23.39
N LYS A 194 4.23 -7.65 -24.13
CA LYS A 194 4.46 -7.51 -25.60
C LYS A 194 3.44 -8.30 -26.44
N GLU A 195 2.53 -9.05 -25.79
CA GLU A 195 1.50 -9.84 -26.46
C GLU A 195 0.16 -9.08 -26.50
N ASP A 196 -0.82 -9.68 -27.18
CA ASP A 196 -2.19 -9.16 -27.17
C ASP A 196 -2.83 -9.40 -25.79
N LEU A 197 -2.95 -8.32 -25.03
CA LEU A 197 -3.55 -8.27 -23.69
C LEU A 197 -4.99 -7.75 -23.74
N SER A 198 -5.70 -7.94 -24.86
CA SER A 198 -7.11 -7.54 -24.97
C SER A 198 -7.98 -8.23 -23.89
N VAL A 199 -9.05 -7.54 -23.51
CA VAL A 199 -10.03 -8.11 -22.53
C VAL A 199 -10.60 -9.42 -23.04
N GLU A 200 -10.78 -9.53 -24.36
CA GLU A 200 -11.23 -10.75 -25.04
C GLU A 200 -10.29 -11.92 -24.82
N THR A 201 -9.00 -11.70 -25.05
CA THR A 201 -7.94 -12.72 -24.88
C THR A 201 -7.85 -13.18 -23.42
N LEU A 202 -7.85 -12.22 -22.48
CA LEU A 202 -7.78 -12.52 -21.06
C LEU A 202 -9.04 -13.24 -20.56
N SER A 203 -10.23 -12.80 -20.99
CA SER A 203 -11.50 -13.45 -20.63
C SER A 203 -11.59 -14.90 -21.14
N ALA A 204 -11.17 -15.13 -22.39
CA ALA A 204 -11.15 -16.48 -22.96
C ALA A 204 -10.15 -17.40 -22.24
N ARG A 205 -8.96 -16.88 -21.91
CA ARG A 205 -7.89 -17.67 -21.27
C ARG A 205 -8.20 -18.04 -19.83
N TYR A 206 -8.82 -17.15 -19.08
CA TYR A 206 -9.05 -17.32 -17.63
C TYR A 206 -10.50 -17.65 -17.28
N TYR A 207 -11.35 -17.83 -18.29
CA TYR A 207 -12.78 -18.14 -18.09
C TYR A 207 -13.51 -17.12 -17.20
N VAL A 208 -13.11 -15.86 -17.29
CA VAL A 208 -13.74 -14.74 -16.58
C VAL A 208 -14.69 -14.02 -17.52
N SER A 209 -15.80 -13.50 -16.99
CA SER A 209 -16.66 -12.67 -17.81
C SER A 209 -15.92 -11.37 -18.19
N LYS A 210 -16.17 -10.86 -19.39
CA LYS A 210 -15.63 -9.57 -19.84
C LYS A 210 -15.92 -8.44 -18.84
N TYR A 211 -17.05 -8.51 -18.15
CA TYR A 211 -17.45 -7.55 -17.12
C TYR A 211 -16.61 -7.67 -15.83
N LEU A 212 -16.24 -8.88 -15.41
CA LEU A 212 -15.33 -9.08 -14.26
C LEU A 212 -13.92 -8.60 -14.55
N SER A 213 -13.44 -8.77 -15.76
CA SER A 213 -12.15 -8.26 -16.22
C SER A 213 -12.09 -6.73 -16.16
N LEU A 214 -13.18 -6.03 -16.49
CA LEU A 214 -13.27 -4.57 -16.46
C LEU A 214 -13.43 -3.99 -15.04
N ILE A 215 -13.86 -4.80 -14.07
CA ILE A 215 -14.04 -4.36 -12.68
C ILE A 215 -12.73 -4.52 -11.88
N HIS A 216 -11.85 -5.43 -12.26
CA HIS A 216 -10.68 -5.85 -11.47
C HIS A 216 -9.32 -5.58 -12.14
N ILE A 217 -9.30 -5.15 -13.38
CA ILE A 217 -8.13 -4.71 -14.15
C ILE A 217 -8.29 -3.24 -14.52
#